data_1fe4a07e5932ea937daacb31c72e62a3
#
_entry.id   1fe4a07e5932ea937daacb31c72e62a3
#
_cell.length_a   1.000
_cell.length_b   1.000
_cell.length_c   1.000
_cell.angle_alpha   90.00
_cell.angle_beta   90.00
_cell.angle_gamma   90.00
#
_symmetry.space_group_name_H-M   'P 1'
#
loop_
_entity.id
_entity.type
_entity.pdbx_description
1 polymer ?
#
loop_
_entity_poly.entity_id
_entity_poly.type
_entity_poly.pdbx_seq_one_letter_code
_entity_poly.pdbx_strand_id
1 'polypeptide(L)'
;MIQIRAGMPSASYQQHLKDQNATLLFDLVRRRSPISRAELTKASGLSAATVTVLVDELLQGGWLVELGAVGSTARGRRPINLAVNAARGAVATLEILSDGSILSVYDICLHKLTQTRSRLPASTSAPIIAQLRAQLAALGLAEEQLLGIHILYPGLIDTMTERLSFSAVIRSWQQCCPTILPDS
;
A
#
# COMPACT_ATOMS: atom_id res chain seq x y z
N MET A 1 -11.77 5.24 6.29
CA MET A 1 -10.90 4.61 5.28
C MET A 1 -11.76 4.37 4.04
N ILE A 2 -11.75 5.30 3.09
CA ILE A 2 -12.57 5.23 1.86
C ILE A 2 -11.63 4.76 0.76
N GLN A 3 -11.81 3.53 0.28
CA GLN A 3 -11.16 3.07 -0.95
C GLN A 3 -11.96 3.62 -2.13
N ILE A 4 -11.36 4.54 -2.88
CA ILE A 4 -11.90 4.93 -4.20
C ILE A 4 -11.46 3.83 -5.17
N ARG A 5 -12.36 2.88 -5.45
CA ARG A 5 -12.19 1.91 -6.53
C ARG A 5 -12.73 2.52 -7.81
N ALA A 6 -11.86 2.98 -8.68
CA ALA A 6 -12.20 3.09 -10.09
C ALA A 6 -12.54 1.68 -10.61
N GLY A 7 -13.64 1.57 -11.38
CA GLY A 7 -14.34 0.35 -11.72
C GLY A 7 -13.43 -0.81 -12.13
N MET A 8 -13.41 -1.84 -11.28
CA MET A 8 -12.93 -3.14 -11.69
C MET A 8 -14.03 -3.88 -12.44
N PRO A 9 -13.70 -4.60 -13.52
CA PRO A 9 -14.63 -5.57 -14.10
C PRO A 9 -15.02 -6.57 -13.02
N SER A 10 -16.27 -7.03 -13.04
CA SER A 10 -16.82 -7.97 -12.07
C SER A 10 -15.97 -9.24 -12.02
N ALA A 11 -14.97 -9.26 -11.13
CA ALA A 11 -14.22 -10.47 -10.81
C ALA A 11 -15.24 -11.51 -10.33
N SER A 12 -15.13 -12.75 -10.78
CA SER A 12 -15.97 -13.82 -10.30
C SER A 12 -15.87 -13.88 -8.79
N TYR A 13 -16.93 -14.28 -8.09
CA TYR A 13 -16.92 -14.42 -6.61
C TYR A 13 -15.71 -15.22 -6.11
N GLN A 14 -15.28 -16.24 -6.87
CA GLN A 14 -14.09 -17.03 -6.56
C GLN A 14 -12.79 -16.21 -6.61
N GLN A 15 -12.63 -15.33 -7.60
CA GLN A 15 -11.47 -14.46 -7.68
C GLN A 15 -11.45 -13.48 -6.51
N HIS A 16 -12.60 -12.92 -6.15
CA HIS A 16 -12.70 -12.03 -5.01
C HIS A 16 -12.31 -12.71 -3.68
N LEU A 17 -12.78 -13.95 -3.46
CA LEU A 17 -12.37 -14.76 -2.30
C LEU A 17 -10.87 -15.06 -2.31
N LYS A 18 -10.30 -15.35 -3.47
CA LYS A 18 -8.87 -15.59 -3.64
C LYS A 18 -8.06 -14.35 -3.25
N ASP A 19 -8.47 -13.17 -3.74
CA ASP A 19 -7.81 -11.89 -3.46
C ASP A 19 -7.90 -11.53 -1.95
N GLN A 20 -9.05 -11.79 -1.33
CA GLN A 20 -9.23 -11.61 0.11
C GLN A 20 -8.29 -12.52 0.92
N ASN A 21 -8.20 -13.80 0.54
CA ASN A 21 -7.32 -14.76 1.21
C ASN A 21 -5.85 -14.42 1.02
N ALA A 22 -5.44 -13.97 -0.18
CA ALA A 22 -4.08 -13.52 -0.44
C ALA A 22 -3.73 -12.28 0.41
N THR A 23 -4.66 -11.31 0.50
CA THR A 23 -4.52 -10.13 1.35
C THR A 23 -4.38 -10.49 2.83
N LEU A 24 -5.19 -11.44 3.31
CA LEU A 24 -5.12 -11.96 4.68
C LEU A 24 -3.74 -12.57 4.97
N LEU A 25 -3.25 -13.44 4.07
CA LEU A 25 -1.94 -14.08 4.25
C LEU A 25 -0.80 -13.06 4.22
N PHE A 26 -0.85 -12.11 3.29
CA PHE A 26 0.14 -11.02 3.23
C PHE A 26 0.17 -10.21 4.53
N ASP A 27 -0.99 -9.83 5.08
CA ASP A 27 -1.06 -9.06 6.33
C ASP A 27 -0.58 -9.88 7.54
N LEU A 28 -0.84 -11.19 7.57
CA LEU A 28 -0.30 -12.08 8.59
C LEU A 28 1.23 -12.16 8.52
N VAL A 29 1.81 -12.30 7.32
CA VAL A 29 3.27 -12.27 7.16
C VAL A 29 3.82 -10.93 7.60
N ARG A 30 3.21 -9.81 7.18
CA ARG A 30 3.65 -8.45 7.55
C ARG A 30 3.69 -8.24 9.07
N ARG A 31 2.69 -8.77 9.79
CA ARG A 31 2.58 -8.57 11.25
C ARG A 31 3.38 -9.56 12.08
N ARG A 32 3.69 -10.75 11.54
CA ARG A 32 4.27 -11.86 12.31
C ARG A 32 5.57 -12.39 11.75
N SER A 33 6.15 -11.69 10.77
CA SER A 33 7.45 -12.09 10.19
C SER A 33 8.54 -12.20 11.28
N PRO A 34 9.37 -13.23 11.23
CA PRO A 34 9.35 -14.37 10.30
C PRO A 34 8.27 -15.41 10.65
N ILE A 35 7.57 -15.96 9.66
CA ILE A 35 6.48 -16.94 9.85
C ILE A 35 6.55 -18.03 8.78
N SER A 36 6.30 -19.28 9.17
CA SER A 36 6.27 -20.43 8.26
C SER A 36 4.87 -20.66 7.63
N ARG A 37 4.81 -21.41 6.51
CA ARG A 37 3.53 -21.82 5.90
C ARG A 37 2.61 -22.58 6.87
N ALA A 38 3.19 -23.41 7.76
CA ALA A 38 2.42 -24.16 8.77
C ALA A 38 1.79 -23.22 9.81
N GLU A 39 2.51 -22.20 10.25
CA GLU A 39 2.00 -21.18 11.17
C GLU A 39 0.96 -20.30 10.50
N LEU A 40 1.14 -19.96 9.20
CA LEU A 40 0.14 -19.25 8.41
C LEU A 40 -1.17 -20.05 8.30
N THR A 41 -1.08 -21.37 8.06
CA THR A 41 -2.24 -22.27 8.05
C THR A 41 -3.02 -22.20 9.37
N LYS A 42 -2.31 -22.28 10.50
CA LYS A 42 -2.94 -22.17 11.83
C LYS A 42 -3.54 -20.79 12.10
N ALA A 43 -2.85 -19.74 11.68
CA ALA A 43 -3.26 -18.35 11.96
C ALA A 43 -4.41 -17.87 11.07
N SER A 44 -4.48 -18.33 9.82
CA SER A 44 -5.50 -17.93 8.86
C SER A 44 -6.77 -18.77 8.91
N GLY A 45 -6.69 -20.02 9.41
CA GLY A 45 -7.78 -21.00 9.33
C GLY A 45 -8.00 -21.57 7.92
N LEU A 46 -7.15 -21.22 6.95
CA LEU A 46 -7.22 -21.75 5.58
C LEU A 46 -6.60 -23.15 5.52
N SER A 47 -6.97 -23.92 4.48
CA SER A 47 -6.34 -25.22 4.25
C SER A 47 -4.86 -25.08 3.88
N ALA A 48 -4.03 -26.06 4.22
CA ALA A 48 -2.61 -26.08 3.86
C ALA A 48 -2.38 -25.98 2.35
N ALA A 49 -3.26 -26.59 1.54
CA ALA A 49 -3.22 -26.49 0.08
C ALA A 49 -3.47 -25.05 -0.40
N THR A 50 -4.49 -24.37 0.14
CA THR A 50 -4.79 -22.98 -0.17
C THR A 50 -3.63 -22.06 0.21
N VAL A 51 -3.08 -22.22 1.43
CA VAL A 51 -1.93 -21.42 1.88
C VAL A 51 -0.73 -21.63 0.96
N THR A 52 -0.43 -22.86 0.55
CA THR A 52 0.70 -23.15 -0.34
C THR A 52 0.53 -22.43 -1.67
N VAL A 53 -0.62 -22.55 -2.33
CA VAL A 53 -0.88 -21.92 -3.63
C VAL A 53 -0.75 -20.40 -3.54
N LEU A 54 -1.40 -19.77 -2.53
CA LEU A 54 -1.40 -18.32 -2.40
C LEU A 54 -0.02 -17.76 -1.99
N VAL A 55 0.71 -18.47 -1.14
CA VAL A 55 2.10 -18.09 -0.78
C VAL A 55 3.01 -18.18 -1.99
N ASP A 56 2.88 -19.22 -2.81
CA ASP A 56 3.69 -19.37 -4.03
C ASP A 56 3.39 -18.24 -5.03
N GLU A 57 2.13 -17.84 -5.19
CA GLU A 57 1.75 -16.68 -6.01
C GLU A 57 2.32 -15.36 -5.46
N LEU A 58 2.29 -15.16 -4.14
CA LEU A 58 2.87 -13.98 -3.50
C LEU A 58 4.40 -13.93 -3.64
N LEU A 59 5.07 -15.08 -3.58
CA LEU A 59 6.52 -15.20 -3.83
C LEU A 59 6.85 -14.92 -5.29
N GLN A 60 6.11 -15.50 -6.25
CA GLN A 60 6.28 -15.26 -7.68
C GLN A 60 6.03 -13.80 -8.05
N GLY A 61 5.05 -13.15 -7.42
CA GLY A 61 4.78 -11.71 -7.56
C GLY A 61 5.81 -10.82 -6.87
N GLY A 62 6.78 -11.39 -6.16
CA GLY A 62 7.81 -10.66 -5.43
C GLY A 62 7.29 -9.91 -4.20
N TRP A 63 6.08 -10.21 -3.71
CA TRP A 63 5.51 -9.61 -2.51
C TRP A 63 6.11 -10.17 -1.23
N LEU A 64 6.46 -11.46 -1.26
CA LEU A 64 7.11 -12.16 -0.16
C LEU A 64 8.51 -12.63 -0.57
N VAL A 65 9.34 -12.90 0.40
CA VAL A 65 10.65 -13.54 0.26
C VAL A 65 10.76 -14.70 1.26
N GLU A 66 11.48 -15.75 0.87
CA GLU A 66 11.87 -16.81 1.77
C GLU A 66 13.14 -16.40 2.52
N LEU A 67 13.03 -16.38 3.83
CA LEU A 67 14.20 -16.27 4.71
C LEU A 67 14.82 -17.65 4.84
N GLY A 68 16.13 -17.79 4.58
CA GLY A 68 16.83 -19.04 4.78
C GLY A 68 16.56 -19.61 6.18
N ALA A 69 16.75 -20.91 6.37
CA ALA A 69 16.50 -21.60 7.62
C ALA A 69 17.31 -20.98 8.77
N VAL A 70 16.68 -20.17 9.61
CA VAL A 70 17.27 -19.59 10.81
C VAL A 70 17.18 -20.61 11.94
N GLY A 71 18.32 -20.91 12.53
CA GLY A 71 18.63 -21.76 13.62
C GLY A 71 17.51 -22.41 14.43
N SER A 72 17.30 -23.72 14.20
CA SER A 72 16.71 -24.62 15.17
C SER A 72 17.51 -25.92 15.15
N THR A 73 17.97 -26.36 16.32
CA THR A 73 18.70 -27.64 16.54
C THR A 73 17.75 -28.83 16.57
N ALA A 74 16.46 -28.66 16.26
CA ALA A 74 15.47 -29.73 16.29
C ALA A 74 15.64 -30.68 15.08
N ARG A 75 15.56 -31.98 15.33
CA ARG A 75 15.58 -33.07 14.34
C ARG A 75 14.34 -32.97 13.45
N GLY A 76 14.50 -32.59 12.17
CA GLY A 76 13.43 -32.52 11.19
C GLY A 76 13.74 -31.55 10.05
N ARG A 77 12.92 -31.59 8.94
CA ARG A 77 13.04 -30.63 7.86
C ARG A 77 12.73 -29.23 8.40
N ARG A 78 13.71 -28.33 8.34
CA ARG A 78 13.58 -26.97 8.85
C ARG A 78 12.46 -26.24 8.11
N PRO A 79 11.53 -25.57 8.80
CA PRO A 79 10.53 -24.74 8.16
C PRO A 79 11.22 -23.56 7.45
N ILE A 80 10.78 -23.27 6.23
CA ILE A 80 11.19 -22.07 5.51
C ILE A 80 10.31 -20.94 6.01
N ASN A 81 10.94 -19.93 6.56
CA ASN A 81 10.26 -18.74 7.03
C ASN A 81 10.04 -17.73 5.89
N LEU A 82 8.96 -17.01 5.97
CA LEU A 82 8.53 -15.98 5.01
C LEU A 82 8.63 -14.60 5.65
N ALA A 83 8.97 -13.63 4.82
CA ALA A 83 8.91 -12.21 5.16
C ALA A 83 8.32 -11.41 3.99
N VAL A 84 7.83 -10.22 4.27
CA VAL A 84 7.45 -9.26 3.23
C VAL A 84 8.71 -8.73 2.55
N ASN A 85 8.69 -8.64 1.23
CA ASN A 85 9.76 -8.03 0.45
C ASN A 85 9.64 -6.50 0.49
N ALA A 86 10.22 -5.84 1.48
CA ALA A 86 10.15 -4.40 1.64
C ALA A 86 10.63 -3.60 0.40
N ALA A 87 11.54 -4.19 -0.38
CA ALA A 87 12.06 -3.57 -1.61
C ALA A 87 11.10 -3.67 -2.83
N ARG A 88 9.94 -4.36 -2.69
CA ARG A 88 8.96 -4.52 -3.77
C ARG A 88 8.38 -3.21 -4.24
N GLY A 89 8.26 -2.22 -3.35
CA GLY A 89 7.74 -0.91 -3.68
C GLY A 89 7.45 -0.05 -2.46
N ALA A 90 6.88 1.10 -2.73
CA ALA A 90 6.53 2.10 -1.74
C ALA A 90 5.10 2.60 -1.92
N VAL A 91 4.53 3.17 -0.87
CA VAL A 91 3.26 3.91 -0.89
C VAL A 91 3.51 5.32 -0.39
N ALA A 92 2.91 6.30 -1.04
CA ALA A 92 2.94 7.68 -0.58
C ALA A 92 1.62 8.08 0.09
N THR A 93 1.69 8.97 1.06
CA THR A 93 0.54 9.66 1.63
C THR A 93 0.73 11.15 1.48
N LEU A 94 -0.30 11.83 0.99
CA LEU A 94 -0.38 13.28 0.91
C LEU A 94 -1.48 13.75 1.86
N GLU A 95 -1.11 14.37 2.95
CA GLU A 95 -2.05 15.00 3.88
C GLU A 95 -2.15 16.49 3.55
N ILE A 96 -3.34 16.95 3.25
CA ILE A 96 -3.62 18.36 2.96
C ILE A 96 -4.04 19.06 4.25
N LEU A 97 -3.36 20.15 4.57
CA LEU A 97 -3.60 20.96 5.77
C LEU A 97 -4.05 22.36 5.37
N SER A 98 -4.51 23.13 6.36
CA SER A 98 -4.93 24.54 6.16
C SER A 98 -3.78 25.46 5.73
N ASP A 99 -2.56 25.12 6.13
CA ASP A 99 -1.34 25.91 5.94
C ASP A 99 -0.30 25.24 5.03
N GLY A 100 -0.68 24.13 4.37
CA GLY A 100 0.25 23.40 3.50
C GLY A 100 -0.10 21.93 3.32
N SER A 101 0.92 21.09 3.20
CA SER A 101 0.77 19.65 3.03
C SER A 101 1.91 18.88 3.71
N ILE A 102 1.63 17.62 4.04
CA ILE A 102 2.63 16.65 4.48
C ILE A 102 2.65 15.52 3.46
N LEU A 103 3.80 15.32 2.82
CA LEU A 103 4.06 14.19 1.95
C LEU A 103 4.95 13.19 2.68
N SER A 104 4.48 11.95 2.81
CA SER A 104 5.24 10.86 3.43
C SER A 104 5.32 9.67 2.49
N VAL A 105 6.46 8.97 2.51
CA VAL A 105 6.67 7.73 1.75
C VAL A 105 6.95 6.61 2.74
N TYR A 106 6.31 5.47 2.52
CA TYR A 106 6.42 4.27 3.34
C TYR A 106 6.80 3.08 2.46
N ASP A 107 7.56 2.12 3.00
CA ASP A 107 7.68 0.80 2.40
C ASP A 107 6.36 0.02 2.52
N ILE A 108 6.29 -1.15 1.87
CA ILE A 108 5.08 -1.99 1.95
C ILE A 108 4.90 -2.68 3.31
N CYS A 109 5.90 -2.62 4.19
CA CYS A 109 5.78 -3.00 5.59
C CYS A 109 5.18 -1.89 6.46
N LEU A 110 4.93 -0.69 5.88
CA LEU A 110 4.44 0.53 6.51
C LEU A 110 5.48 1.22 7.42
N HIS A 111 6.76 0.95 7.21
CA HIS A 111 7.81 1.76 7.82
C HIS A 111 7.95 3.06 7.04
N LYS A 112 7.93 4.16 7.75
CA LYS A 112 8.10 5.49 7.15
C LYS A 112 9.55 5.67 6.69
N LEU A 113 9.73 5.86 5.38
CA LEU A 113 11.03 6.07 4.74
C LEU A 113 11.42 7.56 4.77
N THR A 114 10.48 8.44 4.46
CA THR A 114 10.69 9.89 4.49
C THR A 114 9.39 10.65 4.73
N GLN A 115 9.53 11.90 5.15
CA GLN A 115 8.41 12.82 5.34
C GLN A 115 8.87 14.25 5.10
N THR A 116 8.10 15.02 4.35
CA THR A 116 8.35 16.44 4.12
C THR A 116 7.07 17.24 4.32
N ARG A 117 7.17 18.34 5.09
CA ARG A 117 6.11 19.33 5.22
C ARG A 117 6.41 20.51 4.30
N SER A 118 5.41 20.93 3.54
CA SER A 118 5.51 22.04 2.61
C SER A 118 4.40 23.05 2.88
N ARG A 119 4.76 24.34 2.82
CA ARG A 119 3.80 25.45 2.86
C ARG A 119 3.25 25.81 1.49
N LEU A 120 3.26 24.89 0.56
CA LEU A 120 2.75 25.14 -0.79
C LEU A 120 1.24 25.32 -0.71
N PRO A 121 0.71 26.37 -1.37
CA PRO A 121 -0.72 26.43 -1.61
C PRO A 121 -1.06 25.17 -2.41
N ALA A 122 -1.90 24.34 -1.85
CA ALA A 122 -2.31 23.07 -2.42
C ALA A 122 -3.05 23.23 -3.78
N SER A 123 -3.14 24.44 -4.31
CA SER A 123 -3.86 24.77 -5.55
C SER A 123 -3.22 24.28 -6.85
N THR A 124 -2.02 23.68 -6.78
CA THR A 124 -1.33 23.13 -7.96
C THR A 124 -0.71 21.77 -7.64
N SER A 125 -1.05 20.76 -8.43
CA SER A 125 -0.50 19.38 -8.27
C SER A 125 0.99 19.30 -8.66
N ALA A 126 1.45 20.13 -9.59
CA ALA A 126 2.80 20.07 -10.14
C ALA A 126 3.92 20.16 -9.07
N PRO A 127 3.92 21.06 -8.08
CA PRO A 127 4.94 21.08 -7.03
C PRO A 127 4.92 19.84 -6.15
N ILE A 128 3.73 19.27 -5.89
CA ILE A 128 3.58 18.05 -5.08
C ILE A 128 4.17 16.86 -5.81
N ILE A 129 3.88 16.72 -7.11
CA ILE A 129 4.43 15.65 -7.96
C ILE A 129 5.95 15.77 -8.04
N ALA A 130 6.48 16.97 -8.26
CA ALA A 130 7.92 17.21 -8.29
C ALA A 130 8.59 16.84 -6.96
N GLN A 131 7.96 17.16 -5.84
CA GLN A 131 8.45 16.80 -4.51
C GLN A 131 8.42 15.30 -4.27
N LEU A 132 7.35 14.60 -4.70
CA LEU A 132 7.27 13.14 -4.61
C LEU A 132 8.38 12.48 -5.43
N ARG A 133 8.58 12.90 -6.67
CA ARG A 133 9.68 12.42 -7.52
C ARG A 133 11.05 12.63 -6.88
N ALA A 134 11.29 13.80 -6.31
CA ALA A 134 12.53 14.08 -5.60
C ALA A 134 12.75 13.17 -4.39
N GLN A 135 11.69 12.87 -3.63
CA GLN A 135 11.77 11.94 -2.50
C GLN A 135 12.04 10.49 -2.97
N LEU A 136 11.34 10.02 -4.01
CA LEU A 136 11.58 8.69 -4.57
C LEU A 136 13.03 8.56 -5.07
N ALA A 137 13.52 9.55 -5.83
CA ALA A 137 14.89 9.57 -6.31
C ALA A 137 15.92 9.56 -5.16
N ALA A 138 15.68 10.32 -4.09
CA ALA A 138 16.53 10.34 -2.91
C ALA A 138 16.56 8.99 -2.16
N LEU A 139 15.49 8.21 -2.26
CA LEU A 139 15.39 6.85 -1.72
C LEU A 139 15.91 5.78 -2.68
N GLY A 140 16.32 6.14 -3.90
CA GLY A 140 16.74 5.19 -4.93
C GLY A 140 15.59 4.36 -5.50
N LEU A 141 14.34 4.85 -5.37
CA LEU A 141 13.14 4.19 -5.88
C LEU A 141 12.76 4.75 -7.25
N ALA A 142 12.47 3.86 -8.20
CA ALA A 142 11.88 4.23 -9.48
C ALA A 142 10.38 4.56 -9.31
N GLU A 143 9.81 5.35 -10.23
CA GLU A 143 8.38 5.74 -10.17
C GLU A 143 7.47 4.50 -10.26
N GLU A 144 7.87 3.47 -11.02
CA GLU A 144 7.15 2.22 -11.19
C GLU A 144 7.08 1.38 -9.89
N GLN A 145 7.94 1.67 -8.92
CA GLN A 145 7.90 1.07 -7.60
C GLN A 145 6.90 1.77 -6.65
N LEU A 146 6.34 2.91 -7.06
CA LEU A 146 5.27 3.56 -6.32
C LEU A 146 3.95 2.85 -6.58
N LEU A 147 3.49 2.08 -5.60
CA LEU A 147 2.29 1.23 -5.70
C LEU A 147 0.99 2.02 -5.56
N GLY A 148 1.05 3.22 -5.02
CA GLY A 148 -0.11 4.08 -4.88
C GLY A 148 0.16 5.33 -4.05
N ILE A 149 -0.77 6.27 -4.17
CA ILE A 149 -0.79 7.51 -3.40
C ILE A 149 -2.12 7.61 -2.67
N HIS A 150 -2.07 7.75 -1.35
CA HIS A 150 -3.24 8.03 -0.53
C HIS A 150 -3.31 9.52 -0.22
N ILE A 151 -4.44 10.14 -0.54
CA ILE A 151 -4.66 11.55 -0.26
C ILE A 151 -5.62 11.68 0.92
N LEU A 152 -5.15 12.31 1.99
CA LEU A 152 -5.95 12.65 3.15
C LEU A 152 -6.41 14.09 2.99
N TYR A 153 -7.70 14.26 2.92
CA TYR A 153 -8.31 15.54 2.64
C TYR A 153 -9.27 15.95 3.79
N PRO A 154 -9.15 17.17 4.33
CA PRO A 154 -10.04 17.66 5.39
C PRO A 154 -11.34 18.18 4.80
N GLY A 155 -12.26 17.31 4.41
CA GLY A 155 -13.52 17.71 3.80
C GLY A 155 -14.47 16.57 3.46
N LEU A 156 -15.61 16.92 2.88
CA LEU A 156 -16.59 15.98 2.39
C LEU A 156 -16.40 15.78 0.90
N ILE A 157 -16.28 14.54 0.48
CA ILE A 157 -16.20 14.14 -0.92
C ILE A 157 -17.57 13.60 -1.33
N ASP A 158 -18.13 14.13 -2.40
CA ASP A 158 -19.27 13.54 -3.08
C ASP A 158 -18.78 12.30 -3.83
N THR A 159 -19.17 11.13 -3.36
CA THR A 159 -18.74 9.85 -3.92
C THR A 159 -19.36 9.55 -5.29
N MET A 160 -20.40 10.26 -5.69
CA MET A 160 -21.03 10.09 -7.01
C MET A 160 -20.32 10.90 -8.09
N THR A 161 -19.82 12.07 -7.72
CA THR A 161 -19.13 12.96 -8.66
C THR A 161 -17.61 12.95 -8.45
N GLU A 162 -17.12 12.22 -7.44
CA GLU A 162 -15.71 12.20 -7.00
C GLU A 162 -15.13 13.59 -6.73
N ARG A 163 -16.02 14.54 -6.42
CA ARG A 163 -15.66 15.94 -6.17
C ARG A 163 -15.71 16.28 -4.70
N LEU A 164 -14.83 17.18 -4.32
CA LEU A 164 -14.92 17.82 -3.00
C LEU A 164 -16.17 18.71 -2.95
N SER A 165 -17.14 18.34 -2.10
CA SER A 165 -18.35 19.12 -1.91
C SER A 165 -18.19 20.19 -0.84
N PHE A 166 -17.36 19.96 0.18
CA PHE A 166 -17.15 20.92 1.26
C PHE A 166 -15.83 20.71 1.97
N SER A 167 -15.10 21.80 2.25
CA SER A 167 -13.99 21.82 3.19
C SER A 167 -14.08 23.04 4.09
N ALA A 168 -14.10 22.82 5.40
CA ALA A 168 -14.07 23.91 6.39
C ALA A 168 -12.67 24.55 6.47
N VAL A 169 -11.64 23.85 6.01
CA VAL A 169 -10.23 24.21 6.18
C VAL A 169 -9.66 24.88 4.93
N ILE A 170 -10.12 24.50 3.73
CA ILE A 170 -9.58 24.99 2.46
C ILE A 170 -10.69 25.57 1.60
N ARG A 171 -11.05 26.82 1.86
CA ARG A 171 -12.11 27.52 1.13
C ARG A 171 -11.80 27.74 -0.36
N SER A 172 -10.52 27.82 -0.74
CA SER A 172 -10.09 28.07 -2.13
C SER A 172 -10.22 26.85 -3.05
N TRP A 173 -10.48 25.66 -2.51
CA TRP A 173 -10.54 24.41 -3.27
C TRP A 173 -11.96 23.96 -3.64
N GLN A 174 -12.98 24.68 -3.24
CA GLN A 174 -14.37 24.34 -3.54
C GLN A 174 -14.71 24.27 -5.04
N GLN A 175 -13.78 24.67 -5.91
CA GLN A 175 -13.95 24.65 -7.37
C GLN A 175 -12.91 23.82 -8.13
N CYS A 176 -11.90 23.26 -7.45
CA CYS A 176 -10.89 22.45 -8.10
C CYS A 176 -11.18 20.95 -7.93
N CYS A 177 -11.42 20.25 -9.03
CA CYS A 177 -11.23 18.80 -9.08
C CYS A 177 -9.72 18.54 -8.96
N PRO A 178 -9.24 17.81 -7.96
CA PRO A 178 -7.91 17.29 -8.04
C PRO A 178 -7.91 16.07 -8.98
N THR A 179 -7.84 16.29 -10.28
CA THR A 179 -7.34 15.27 -11.19
C THR A 179 -5.85 15.15 -10.90
N ILE A 180 -5.50 14.36 -9.87
CA ILE A 180 -4.12 14.16 -9.43
C ILE A 180 -3.48 13.02 -10.22
N LEU A 181 -4.28 12.24 -10.92
CA LEU A 181 -3.79 11.17 -11.79
C LEU A 181 -3.83 11.65 -13.24
N PRO A 182 -2.72 11.54 -14.00
CA PRO A 182 -2.79 11.66 -15.45
C PRO A 182 -3.74 10.58 -15.97
N ASP A 183 -4.59 10.96 -16.91
CA ASP A 183 -5.38 10.01 -17.69
C ASP A 183 -4.41 8.96 -18.25
N SER A 184 -4.68 7.70 -17.88
CA SER A 184 -3.94 6.51 -18.35
C SER A 184 -4.36 6.13 -19.77
#